data_f92e2b3b9b3484d786d2c4691dafb9ba
#
_entry.id   f92e2b3b9b3484d786d2c4691dafb9ba
#
_cell.length_a   1.000
_cell.length_b   1.000
_cell.length_c   1.000
_cell.angle_alpha   90.00
_cell.angle_beta   90.00
_cell.angle_gamma   90.00
#
_symmetry.space_group_name_H-M   'P 1'
#
loop_
_entity.id
_entity.type
_entity.pdbx_description
1 polymer ?
#
loop_
_entity_poly.entity_id
_entity_poly.type
_entity_poly.pdbx_seq_one_letter_code
_entity_poly.pdbx_strand_id
1 'polypeptide(L)'
;MAEEISYWLALSLIHGLGSVLIKRLLDQFKTPETVFQASLKDLMKIEGLGEKVAGEIRKGPLEKAVKRELALLEKVGGKIVTLKDDAYPKRLKDIYDPPALLYVRGEIKREDELAVAVVGSRKTSPYGRWFTEKIGHDLAGHGVTIVSGMARGIDSVAHQGALQGGGRTIAVLGCGIDVIYPY
;
A
#
# COMPACT_ATOMS: atom_id res chain seq x y z
N MET A 1 -0.40 -15.07 -13.50
CA MET A 1 -0.97 -14.21 -12.44
C MET A 1 -0.58 -14.65 -11.03
N ALA A 2 -0.97 -15.81 -10.52
CA ALA A 2 -0.60 -16.22 -9.15
C ALA A 2 0.94 -16.33 -8.92
N GLU A 3 1.66 -16.83 -9.88
CA GLU A 3 3.13 -16.96 -9.83
C GLU A 3 3.83 -15.59 -9.88
N GLU A 4 3.36 -14.68 -10.71
CA GLU A 4 3.88 -13.31 -10.81
C GLU A 4 3.70 -12.53 -9.51
N ILE A 5 2.52 -12.59 -8.88
CA ILE A 5 2.25 -11.97 -7.57
C ILE A 5 3.21 -12.52 -6.51
N SER A 6 3.55 -13.80 -6.58
CA SER A 6 4.49 -14.44 -5.65
C SER A 6 5.89 -13.81 -5.72
N TYR A 7 6.37 -13.45 -6.91
CA TYR A 7 7.67 -12.77 -7.06
C TYR A 7 7.62 -11.31 -6.54
N TRP A 8 6.54 -10.58 -6.79
CA TRP A 8 6.35 -9.24 -6.22
C TRP A 8 6.38 -9.28 -4.69
N LEU A 9 5.63 -10.22 -4.11
CA LEU A 9 5.56 -10.40 -2.67
C LEU A 9 6.92 -10.84 -2.10
N ALA A 10 7.60 -11.78 -2.77
CA ALA A 10 8.92 -12.24 -2.36
C ALA A 10 9.94 -11.10 -2.28
N LEU A 11 9.96 -10.18 -3.26
CA LEU A 11 10.82 -8.99 -3.20
C LEU A 11 10.49 -8.10 -2.00
N SER A 12 9.20 -7.85 -1.76
CA SER A 12 8.78 -6.98 -0.65
C SER A 12 9.08 -7.54 0.73
N LEU A 13 9.23 -8.88 0.85
CA LEU A 13 9.54 -9.57 2.09
C LEU A 13 11.06 -9.64 2.38
N ILE A 14 11.93 -9.25 1.45
CA ILE A 14 13.37 -9.23 1.69
C ILE A 14 13.71 -8.09 2.65
N HIS A 15 14.26 -8.46 3.80
CA HIS A 15 14.67 -7.47 4.80
C HIS A 15 15.75 -6.52 4.26
N GLY A 16 15.51 -5.21 4.41
CA GLY A 16 16.41 -4.16 3.91
C GLY A 16 16.17 -3.77 2.45
N LEU A 17 15.20 -4.39 1.77
CA LEU A 17 14.81 -4.02 0.41
C LEU A 17 13.56 -3.13 0.45
N GLY A 18 13.76 -1.80 0.55
CA GLY A 18 12.68 -0.82 0.54
C GLY A 18 12.19 -0.47 -0.88
N SER A 19 11.11 0.33 -0.95
CA SER A 19 10.46 0.74 -2.21
C SER A 19 11.42 1.35 -3.23
N VAL A 20 12.34 2.22 -2.78
CA VAL A 20 13.36 2.83 -3.65
C VAL A 20 14.23 1.79 -4.34
N LEU A 21 14.73 0.81 -3.59
CA LEU A 21 15.58 -0.24 -4.15
C LEU A 21 14.80 -1.19 -5.04
N ILE A 22 13.56 -1.53 -4.67
CA ILE A 22 12.68 -2.34 -5.52
C ILE A 22 12.43 -1.62 -6.85
N LYS A 23 12.14 -0.31 -6.82
CA LYS A 23 11.95 0.48 -8.03
C LYS A 23 13.20 0.45 -8.92
N ARG A 24 14.39 0.73 -8.37
CA ARG A 24 15.67 0.68 -9.11
C ARG A 24 15.92 -0.70 -9.74
N LEU A 25 15.64 -1.77 -9.00
CA LEU A 25 15.75 -3.14 -9.50
C LEU A 25 14.79 -3.38 -10.67
N LEU A 26 13.53 -2.94 -10.54
CA LEU A 26 12.53 -3.10 -11.60
C LEU A 26 12.82 -2.23 -12.82
N ASP A 27 13.38 -1.03 -12.64
CA ASP A 27 13.83 -0.17 -13.74
C ASP A 27 14.91 -0.87 -14.57
N GLN A 28 15.85 -1.58 -13.90
CA GLN A 28 16.94 -2.31 -14.56
C GLN A 28 16.50 -3.67 -15.12
N PHE A 29 15.81 -4.48 -14.33
CA PHE A 29 15.52 -5.88 -14.67
C PHE A 29 14.10 -6.12 -15.19
N LYS A 30 13.24 -5.11 -15.17
CA LYS A 30 11.86 -5.06 -15.72
C LYS A 30 10.83 -5.87 -14.93
N THR A 31 11.14 -7.05 -14.44
CA THR A 31 10.20 -7.88 -13.69
C THR A 31 10.83 -8.40 -12.38
N PRO A 32 10.02 -8.66 -11.33
CA PRO A 32 10.52 -9.27 -10.11
C PRO A 32 11.19 -10.62 -10.33
N GLU A 33 10.68 -11.43 -11.26
CA GLU A 33 11.27 -12.72 -11.61
C GLU A 33 12.71 -12.57 -12.11
N THR A 34 12.93 -11.66 -13.06
CA THR A 34 14.27 -11.41 -13.61
C THR A 34 15.24 -10.85 -12.58
N VAL A 35 14.74 -10.14 -11.54
CA VAL A 35 15.57 -9.73 -10.40
C VAL A 35 16.13 -10.93 -9.67
N PHE A 36 15.34 -11.98 -9.40
CA PHE A 36 15.81 -13.20 -8.74
C PHE A 36 16.75 -14.03 -9.62
N GLN A 37 16.67 -13.90 -10.93
CA GLN A 37 17.53 -14.56 -11.90
C GLN A 37 18.86 -13.83 -12.12
N ALA A 38 18.96 -12.55 -11.72
CA ALA A 38 20.12 -11.70 -11.96
C ALA A 38 21.37 -12.22 -11.26
N SER A 39 22.55 -12.02 -11.86
CA SER A 39 23.82 -12.36 -11.22
C SER A 39 24.12 -11.42 -10.05
N LEU A 40 24.92 -11.88 -9.06
CA LEU A 40 25.36 -11.04 -7.96
C LEU A 40 26.07 -9.77 -8.48
N LYS A 41 26.89 -9.94 -9.53
CA LYS A 41 27.62 -8.85 -10.21
C LYS A 41 26.67 -7.79 -10.76
N ASP A 42 25.55 -8.19 -11.37
CA ASP A 42 24.58 -7.26 -11.93
C ASP A 42 23.73 -6.59 -10.86
N LEU A 43 23.35 -7.33 -9.80
CA LEU A 43 22.68 -6.77 -8.63
C LEU A 43 23.54 -5.70 -7.95
N MET A 44 24.84 -5.93 -7.81
CA MET A 44 25.77 -4.96 -7.19
C MET A 44 25.98 -3.67 -7.99
N LYS A 45 25.52 -3.60 -9.24
CA LYS A 45 25.51 -2.35 -10.02
C LYS A 45 24.38 -1.40 -9.61
N ILE A 46 23.39 -1.90 -8.85
CA ILE A 46 22.26 -1.10 -8.38
C ILE A 46 22.73 -0.19 -7.24
N GLU A 47 22.63 1.11 -7.45
CA GLU A 47 23.01 2.11 -6.46
C GLU A 47 22.24 1.94 -5.15
N GLY A 48 22.96 1.82 -4.04
CA GLY A 48 22.40 1.65 -2.70
C GLY A 48 22.06 0.19 -2.33
N LEU A 49 22.22 -0.76 -3.25
CA LEU A 49 22.03 -2.18 -2.95
C LEU A 49 23.29 -2.76 -2.32
N GLY A 50 23.25 -3.04 -1.02
CA GLY A 50 24.38 -3.66 -0.31
C GLY A 50 24.50 -5.16 -0.60
N GLU A 51 25.73 -5.68 -0.48
CA GLU A 51 26.04 -7.09 -0.74
C GLU A 51 25.15 -8.08 0.04
N LYS A 52 24.83 -7.74 1.30
CA LYS A 52 23.94 -8.56 2.14
C LYS A 52 22.56 -8.74 1.50
N VAL A 53 21.95 -7.64 1.04
CA VAL A 53 20.62 -7.67 0.42
C VAL A 53 20.67 -8.35 -0.95
N ALA A 54 21.72 -8.08 -1.74
CA ALA A 54 21.94 -8.79 -3.00
C ALA A 54 22.09 -10.29 -2.80
N GLY A 55 22.77 -10.71 -1.72
CA GLY A 55 22.89 -12.11 -1.32
C GLY A 55 21.54 -12.74 -0.95
N GLU A 56 20.66 -12.00 -0.25
CA GLU A 56 19.31 -12.49 0.06
C GLU A 56 18.47 -12.68 -1.22
N ILE A 57 18.55 -11.73 -2.17
CA ILE A 57 17.88 -11.88 -3.48
C ILE A 57 18.36 -13.16 -4.18
N ARG A 58 19.67 -13.44 -4.15
CA ARG A 58 20.26 -14.62 -4.80
C ARG A 58 19.86 -15.97 -4.19
N LYS A 59 19.39 -16.00 -2.95
CA LYS A 59 18.81 -17.22 -2.34
C LYS A 59 17.50 -17.64 -2.98
N GLY A 60 16.91 -16.78 -3.81
CA GLY A 60 15.64 -16.99 -4.47
C GLY A 60 14.42 -16.52 -3.67
N PRO A 61 13.23 -16.68 -4.23
CA PRO A 61 11.98 -16.28 -3.58
C PRO A 61 11.77 -17.05 -2.26
N LEU A 62 11.29 -16.34 -1.26
CA LEU A 62 11.00 -16.86 0.08
C LEU A 62 9.67 -17.64 0.09
N GLU A 63 9.61 -18.79 -0.60
CA GLU A 63 8.37 -19.51 -0.90
C GLU A 63 7.47 -19.76 0.33
N LYS A 64 8.08 -20.20 1.46
CA LYS A 64 7.31 -20.46 2.69
C LYS A 64 6.69 -19.18 3.25
N ALA A 65 7.43 -18.06 3.24
CA ALA A 65 6.95 -16.77 3.70
C ALA A 65 5.85 -16.23 2.77
N VAL A 66 6.05 -16.32 1.46
CA VAL A 66 5.06 -15.95 0.44
C VAL A 66 3.77 -16.73 0.60
N LYS A 67 3.84 -18.05 0.73
CA LYS A 67 2.65 -18.91 0.93
C LYS A 67 1.90 -18.56 2.21
N ARG A 68 2.63 -18.29 3.30
CA ARG A 68 2.02 -17.86 4.58
C ARG A 68 1.30 -16.53 4.43
N GLU A 69 1.94 -15.56 3.78
CA GLU A 69 1.40 -14.22 3.59
C GLU A 69 0.14 -14.24 2.72
N LEU A 70 0.16 -14.99 1.61
CA LEU A 70 -1.01 -15.18 0.75
C LEU A 70 -2.17 -15.84 1.49
N ALA A 71 -1.90 -16.85 2.32
CA ALA A 71 -2.93 -17.51 3.12
C ALA A 71 -3.54 -16.59 4.20
N LEU A 72 -2.75 -15.70 4.80
CA LEU A 72 -3.26 -14.68 5.73
C LEU A 72 -4.12 -13.66 5.00
N LEU A 73 -3.68 -13.21 3.83
CA LEU A 73 -4.40 -12.26 3.01
C LEU A 73 -5.77 -12.81 2.57
N GLU A 74 -5.81 -14.06 2.13
CA GLU A 74 -7.05 -14.74 1.75
C GLU A 74 -8.06 -14.81 2.91
N LYS A 75 -7.60 -15.11 4.13
CA LYS A 75 -8.46 -15.18 5.33
C LYS A 75 -9.20 -13.87 5.62
N VAL A 76 -8.62 -12.74 5.28
CA VAL A 76 -9.24 -11.41 5.49
C VAL A 76 -9.94 -10.87 4.26
N GLY A 77 -10.04 -11.66 3.20
CA GLY A 77 -10.64 -11.25 1.93
C GLY A 77 -9.85 -10.12 1.25
N GLY A 78 -8.54 -10.12 1.46
CA GLY A 78 -7.62 -9.14 0.86
C GLY A 78 -7.07 -9.60 -0.48
N LYS A 79 -6.47 -8.66 -1.20
CA LYS A 79 -5.75 -8.90 -2.47
C LYS A 79 -4.49 -8.04 -2.53
N ILE A 80 -3.57 -8.43 -3.39
CA ILE A 80 -2.38 -7.64 -3.71
C ILE A 80 -2.65 -6.84 -4.98
N VAL A 81 -2.28 -5.56 -4.95
CA VAL A 81 -2.25 -4.69 -6.12
C VAL A 81 -0.80 -4.21 -6.29
N THR A 82 -0.20 -4.49 -7.42
CA THR A 82 1.21 -4.16 -7.71
C THR A 82 1.33 -2.87 -8.52
N LEU A 83 2.50 -2.26 -8.55
CA LEU A 83 2.80 -1.08 -9.36
C LEU A 83 2.46 -1.25 -10.86
N LYS A 84 2.35 -2.49 -11.35
CA LYS A 84 2.07 -2.82 -12.74
C LYS A 84 0.56 -2.86 -13.03
N ASP A 85 -0.25 -3.04 -11.99
CA ASP A 85 -1.69 -3.22 -12.15
C ASP A 85 -2.40 -1.89 -12.47
N ASP A 86 -3.41 -1.95 -13.33
CA ASP A 86 -4.24 -0.78 -13.66
C ASP A 86 -5.01 -0.25 -12.44
N ALA A 87 -5.28 -1.13 -11.47
CA ALA A 87 -5.94 -0.78 -10.22
C ALA A 87 -5.02 -0.04 -9.22
N TYR A 88 -3.71 0.08 -9.51
CA TYR A 88 -2.79 0.82 -8.65
C TYR A 88 -3.09 2.33 -8.75
N PRO A 89 -3.25 3.06 -7.62
CA PRO A 89 -3.60 4.47 -7.64
C PRO A 89 -2.57 5.31 -8.41
N LYS A 90 -2.98 5.99 -9.49
CA LYS A 90 -2.07 6.74 -10.36
C LYS A 90 -1.24 7.77 -9.58
N ARG A 91 -1.90 8.58 -8.74
CA ARG A 91 -1.20 9.60 -7.92
C ARG A 91 -0.18 9.01 -6.96
N LEU A 92 -0.43 7.78 -6.46
CA LEU A 92 0.55 7.08 -5.62
C LEU A 92 1.73 6.55 -6.44
N LYS A 93 1.50 6.23 -7.72
CA LYS A 93 2.55 5.80 -8.65
C LYS A 93 3.54 6.93 -8.97
N ASP A 94 3.06 8.19 -8.94
CA ASP A 94 3.83 9.37 -9.31
C ASP A 94 4.71 9.94 -8.18
N ILE A 95 4.62 9.41 -6.95
CA ILE A 95 5.48 9.83 -5.85
C ILE A 95 6.92 9.32 -6.05
N TYR A 96 7.86 9.92 -5.33
CA TYR A 96 9.30 9.58 -5.45
C TYR A 96 9.59 8.10 -5.21
N ASP A 97 8.97 7.49 -4.20
CA ASP A 97 9.19 6.12 -3.74
C ASP A 97 7.88 5.34 -3.59
N PRO A 98 7.16 5.07 -4.69
CA PRO A 98 5.88 4.35 -4.62
C PRO A 98 6.08 2.94 -4.05
N PRO A 99 5.20 2.48 -3.15
CA PRO A 99 5.20 1.10 -2.70
C PRO A 99 5.13 0.12 -3.87
N ALA A 100 5.98 -0.90 -3.88
CA ALA A 100 6.01 -1.89 -4.97
C ALA A 100 4.69 -2.66 -5.09
N LEU A 101 4.01 -2.86 -3.97
CA LEU A 101 2.70 -3.48 -3.88
C LEU A 101 1.89 -2.90 -2.73
N LEU A 102 0.58 -3.05 -2.81
CA LEU A 102 -0.40 -2.69 -1.80
C LEU A 102 -1.19 -3.93 -1.38
N TYR A 103 -1.39 -4.09 -0.09
CA TYR A 103 -2.39 -5.01 0.45
C TYR A 103 -3.73 -4.28 0.49
N VAL A 104 -4.71 -4.78 -0.22
CA VAL A 104 -6.01 -4.11 -0.38
C VAL A 104 -7.14 -5.02 0.08
N ARG A 105 -7.99 -4.51 0.96
CA ARG A 105 -9.27 -5.12 1.31
C ARG A 105 -10.39 -4.23 0.78
N GLY A 106 -11.24 -4.78 -0.05
CA GLY A 106 -12.24 -4.02 -0.81
C GLY A 106 -11.75 -3.67 -2.22
N GLU A 107 -12.17 -2.53 -2.75
CA GLU A 107 -11.90 -2.13 -4.13
C GLU A 107 -11.42 -0.70 -4.24
N ILE A 108 -10.34 -0.50 -4.98
CA ILE A 108 -9.92 0.81 -5.49
C ILE A 108 -10.63 1.00 -6.83
N LYS A 109 -11.36 2.10 -6.96
CA LYS A 109 -12.17 2.41 -8.14
C LYS A 109 -11.64 3.65 -8.86
N ARG A 110 -12.03 3.82 -10.13
CA ARG A 110 -11.65 4.99 -10.92
C ARG A 110 -12.11 6.31 -10.29
N GLU A 111 -13.26 6.32 -9.63
CA GLU A 111 -13.78 7.49 -8.92
C GLU A 111 -12.88 7.94 -7.76
N ASP A 112 -12.04 7.04 -7.21
CA ASP A 112 -11.08 7.37 -6.15
C ASP A 112 -9.89 8.21 -6.67
N GLU A 113 -9.78 8.47 -7.97
CA GLU A 113 -8.79 9.42 -8.51
C GLU A 113 -9.04 10.85 -7.99
N LEU A 114 -10.30 11.20 -7.70
CA LEU A 114 -10.66 12.43 -7.02
C LEU A 114 -10.74 12.17 -5.51
N ALA A 115 -9.62 12.30 -4.83
CA ALA A 115 -9.53 12.04 -3.39
C ALA A 115 -8.85 13.17 -2.63
N VAL A 116 -9.24 13.32 -1.37
CA VAL A 116 -8.64 14.26 -0.41
C VAL A 116 -8.23 13.52 0.85
N ALA A 117 -6.98 13.72 1.28
CA ALA A 117 -6.50 13.20 2.55
C ALA A 117 -6.94 14.10 3.70
N VAL A 118 -7.60 13.52 4.70
CA VAL A 118 -8.02 14.21 5.93
C VAL A 118 -7.32 13.55 7.10
N VAL A 119 -6.38 14.26 7.71
CA VAL A 119 -5.56 13.75 8.81
C VAL A 119 -5.49 14.74 9.95
N GLY A 120 -5.31 14.27 11.17
CA GLY A 120 -5.20 15.18 12.29
C GLY A 120 -4.99 14.52 13.64
N SER A 121 -5.25 15.27 14.71
CA SER A 121 -4.99 14.87 16.07
C SER A 121 -5.83 13.66 16.51
N ARG A 122 -5.22 12.76 17.28
CA ARG A 122 -5.93 11.68 17.98
C ARG A 122 -6.81 12.20 19.13
N LYS A 123 -6.43 13.35 19.70
CA LYS A 123 -7.22 14.09 20.71
C LYS A 123 -7.81 15.32 20.03
N THR A 124 -9.07 15.25 19.64
CA THR A 124 -9.74 16.30 18.90
C THR A 124 -10.46 17.28 19.82
N SER A 125 -10.50 18.58 19.44
CA SER A 125 -11.42 19.54 20.03
C SER A 125 -12.86 19.28 19.52
N PRO A 126 -13.89 19.74 20.24
CA PRO A 126 -15.27 19.67 19.75
C PRO A 126 -15.45 20.32 18.37
N TYR A 127 -14.82 21.48 18.15
CA TYR A 127 -14.84 22.17 16.86
C TYR A 127 -14.16 21.35 15.75
N GLY A 128 -12.96 20.78 16.03
CA GLY A 128 -12.24 19.95 15.06
C GLY A 128 -13.05 18.73 14.65
N ARG A 129 -13.72 18.08 15.61
CA ARG A 129 -14.61 16.95 15.32
C ARG A 129 -15.78 17.37 14.42
N TRP A 130 -16.52 18.40 14.82
CA TRP A 130 -17.67 18.92 14.06
C TRP A 130 -17.28 19.34 12.63
N PHE A 131 -16.19 20.09 12.50
CA PHE A 131 -15.70 20.55 11.19
C PHE A 131 -15.28 19.41 10.30
N THR A 132 -14.52 18.41 10.85
CA THR A 132 -14.07 17.25 10.08
C THR A 132 -15.23 16.38 9.62
N GLU A 133 -16.23 16.15 10.49
CA GLU A 133 -17.43 15.39 10.14
C GLU A 133 -18.18 16.09 9.00
N LYS A 134 -18.41 17.41 9.14
CA LYS A 134 -19.09 18.21 8.11
C LYS A 134 -18.35 18.19 6.78
N ILE A 135 -17.06 18.46 6.76
CA ILE A 135 -16.29 18.50 5.50
C ILE A 135 -16.19 17.11 4.86
N GLY A 136 -16.04 16.06 5.66
CA GLY A 136 -16.04 14.68 5.18
C GLY A 136 -17.37 14.32 4.52
N HIS A 137 -18.48 14.67 5.17
CA HIS A 137 -19.83 14.47 4.63
C HIS A 137 -20.03 15.24 3.31
N ASP A 138 -19.75 16.54 3.32
CA ASP A 138 -20.03 17.41 2.16
C ASP A 138 -19.15 17.00 0.95
N LEU A 139 -17.86 16.77 1.15
CA LEU A 139 -16.97 16.34 0.08
C LEU A 139 -17.37 14.97 -0.50
N ALA A 140 -17.66 14.00 0.38
CA ALA A 140 -18.07 12.68 -0.05
C ALA A 140 -19.40 12.68 -0.80
N GLY A 141 -20.36 13.51 -0.35
CA GLY A 141 -21.62 13.73 -1.05
C GLY A 141 -21.47 14.36 -2.46
N HIS A 142 -20.34 15.03 -2.71
CA HIS A 142 -19.97 15.54 -4.04
C HIS A 142 -19.05 14.60 -4.84
N GLY A 143 -18.91 13.34 -4.43
CA GLY A 143 -18.13 12.33 -5.15
C GLY A 143 -16.62 12.40 -4.91
N VAL A 144 -16.17 13.14 -3.89
CA VAL A 144 -14.75 13.15 -3.49
C VAL A 144 -14.48 12.01 -2.50
N THR A 145 -13.55 11.12 -2.80
CA THR A 145 -13.17 10.06 -1.88
C THR A 145 -12.32 10.61 -0.73
N ILE A 146 -12.72 10.30 0.50
CA ILE A 146 -11.95 10.69 1.70
C ILE A 146 -10.90 9.61 2.01
N VAL A 147 -9.63 10.01 2.10
CA VAL A 147 -8.51 9.12 2.46
C VAL A 147 -8.03 9.50 3.85
N SER A 148 -7.90 8.52 4.76
CA SER A 148 -7.39 8.76 6.10
C SER A 148 -6.72 7.51 6.70
N GLY A 149 -6.08 7.65 7.87
CA GLY A 149 -5.25 6.61 8.49
C GLY A 149 -5.97 5.69 9.47
N MET A 150 -7.31 5.75 9.59
CA MET A 150 -8.13 4.95 10.50
C MET A 150 -7.80 5.16 12.00
N ALA A 151 -6.95 6.12 12.37
CA ALA A 151 -6.61 6.39 13.75
C ALA A 151 -7.82 6.96 14.54
N ARG A 152 -7.78 6.84 15.88
CA ARG A 152 -8.73 7.56 16.72
C ARG A 152 -8.65 9.07 16.45
N GLY A 153 -9.74 9.79 16.63
CA GLY A 153 -9.77 11.24 16.48
C GLY A 153 -10.18 11.69 15.09
N ILE A 154 -9.44 12.59 14.49
CA ILE A 154 -9.79 13.21 13.19
C ILE A 154 -9.98 12.15 12.10
N ASP A 155 -9.09 11.17 12.02
CA ASP A 155 -9.17 10.13 10.99
C ASP A 155 -10.50 9.37 11.04
N SER A 156 -10.88 8.88 12.24
CA SER A 156 -12.16 8.17 12.41
C SER A 156 -13.36 9.05 12.09
N VAL A 157 -13.31 10.33 12.47
CA VAL A 157 -14.39 11.28 12.18
C VAL A 157 -14.50 11.56 10.70
N ALA A 158 -13.37 11.68 9.99
CA ALA A 158 -13.36 11.87 8.54
C ALA A 158 -14.00 10.68 7.81
N HIS A 159 -13.68 9.45 8.20
CA HIS A 159 -14.31 8.26 7.65
C HIS A 159 -15.82 8.22 7.93
N GLN A 160 -16.22 8.53 9.18
CA GLN A 160 -17.64 8.58 9.55
C GLN A 160 -18.41 9.63 8.75
N GLY A 161 -17.87 10.86 8.62
CA GLY A 161 -18.46 11.90 7.81
C GLY A 161 -18.66 11.47 6.35
N ALA A 162 -17.63 10.85 5.74
CA ALA A 162 -17.72 10.36 4.37
C ALA A 162 -18.82 9.30 4.17
N LEU A 163 -18.93 8.36 5.11
CA LEU A 163 -19.98 7.34 5.07
C LEU A 163 -21.39 7.91 5.27
N GLN A 164 -21.55 8.90 6.17
CA GLN A 164 -22.81 9.61 6.39
C GLN A 164 -23.23 10.42 5.14
N GLY A 165 -22.25 10.98 4.41
CA GLY A 165 -22.49 11.66 3.13
C GLY A 165 -22.83 10.72 1.96
N GLY A 166 -22.88 9.39 2.21
CA GLY A 166 -23.17 8.38 1.19
C GLY A 166 -22.03 8.17 0.17
N GLY A 167 -20.86 8.73 0.44
CA GLY A 167 -19.72 8.66 -0.46
C GLY A 167 -18.71 7.57 -0.08
N ARG A 168 -17.53 7.67 -0.68
CA ARG A 168 -16.44 6.68 -0.53
C ARG A 168 -15.37 7.16 0.43
N THR A 169 -14.76 6.19 1.09
CA THR A 169 -13.57 6.45 1.92
C THR A 169 -12.57 5.29 1.85
N ILE A 170 -11.29 5.62 1.92
CA ILE A 170 -10.16 4.69 1.89
C ILE A 170 -9.36 4.85 3.17
N ALA A 171 -9.16 3.75 3.89
CA ALA A 171 -8.28 3.69 5.05
C ALA A 171 -6.88 3.23 4.64
N VAL A 172 -5.85 4.02 4.96
CA VAL A 172 -4.44 3.66 4.77
C VAL A 172 -3.86 3.30 6.13
N LEU A 173 -3.70 2.00 6.37
CA LEU A 173 -3.30 1.47 7.67
C LEU A 173 -1.78 1.46 7.84
N GLY A 174 -1.30 1.80 9.04
CA GLY A 174 0.10 1.64 9.46
C GLY A 174 0.40 0.24 10.06
N CYS A 175 -0.55 -0.69 10.00
CA CYS A 175 -0.42 -2.07 10.47
C CYS A 175 -0.93 -3.02 9.38
N GLY A 176 -0.78 -4.34 9.60
CA GLY A 176 -1.35 -5.34 8.70
C GLY A 176 -2.88 -5.19 8.58
N ILE A 177 -3.42 -5.49 7.41
CA ILE A 177 -4.89 -5.42 7.16
C ILE A 177 -5.68 -6.51 7.89
N ASP A 178 -5.01 -7.47 8.47
CA ASP A 178 -5.50 -8.51 9.38
C ASP A 178 -5.60 -8.05 10.84
N VAL A 179 -5.03 -6.88 11.16
CA VAL A 179 -5.06 -6.31 12.51
C VAL A 179 -6.27 -5.40 12.64
N ILE A 180 -7.11 -5.68 13.65
CA ILE A 180 -8.24 -4.81 13.98
C ILE A 180 -7.72 -3.54 14.63
N TYR A 181 -7.87 -2.41 13.94
CA TYR A 181 -7.43 -1.10 14.42
C TYR A 181 -8.44 -0.02 14.04
N PRO A 182 -8.77 0.92 14.95
CA PRO A 182 -8.41 0.96 16.37
C PRO A 182 -9.18 -0.09 17.20
N TYR A 183 -8.58 -0.51 18.30
CA TYR A 183 -9.23 -1.41 19.26
C TYR A 183 -10.38 -0.72 19.99
#